data_f0408ff5a8c807412a1d8d3b624a7b80
#
_entry.id   f0408ff5a8c807412a1d8d3b624a7b80
#
_cell.length_a   1.000
_cell.length_b   1.000
_cell.length_c   1.000
_cell.angle_alpha   90.00
_cell.angle_beta   90.00
_cell.angle_gamma   90.00
#
_symmetry.space_group_name_H-M   'P 1'
#
loop_
_entity.id
_entity.type
_entity.pdbx_description
1 polymer ?
#
loop_
_entity_poly.entity_id
_entity_poly.type
_entity_poly.pdbx_seq_one_letter_code
_entity_poly.pdbx_strand_id
1 'polypeptide(L)'
;DYINTIPSSDEPAYPGDLEMERRIRAIIRWNAMMIVLRASKKDLDLGGHMSSFASSATIYEVCYNHFFRARSEKDGGDLVYFQGHISPGIYARAFAEGRLTEEQLDNFRQEVDGKGIPSYPHPKLMPEFWQFPTVSMGLGPIAAIYQARFLKYLTDRGIKDCSEQTGDAFLGDGEMDEPEAKGA
;
A
#
# COMPACT_ATOMS: atom_id res chain seq x y z
N ASP A 1 8.12 25.53 -8.97
CA ASP A 1 8.59 25.56 -7.57
C ASP A 1 7.42 25.20 -6.65
N TYR A 2 7.67 24.39 -5.64
CA TYR A 2 6.68 24.06 -4.62
C TYR A 2 6.44 25.29 -3.73
N ILE A 3 5.20 25.71 -3.63
CA ILE A 3 4.80 26.82 -2.73
C ILE A 3 3.95 26.24 -1.62
N ASN A 4 4.41 26.34 -0.39
CA ASN A 4 3.61 25.98 0.76
C ASN A 4 2.48 27.03 0.93
N THR A 5 1.24 26.58 0.88
CA THR A 5 0.05 27.45 1.00
C THR A 5 -0.29 27.79 2.44
N ILE A 6 0.30 27.08 3.41
CA ILE A 6 0.14 27.33 4.84
C ILE A 6 1.45 27.92 5.37
N PRO A 7 1.44 29.13 5.94
CA PRO A 7 2.62 29.69 6.61
C PRO A 7 3.06 28.80 7.77
N SER A 8 4.36 28.68 8.01
CA SER A 8 4.90 27.87 9.11
C SER A 8 4.37 28.27 10.49
N SER A 9 3.98 29.52 10.65
CA SER A 9 3.33 30.02 11.88
C SER A 9 1.94 29.43 12.12
N ASP A 10 1.28 29.01 11.06
CA ASP A 10 -0.12 28.55 11.07
C ASP A 10 -0.21 27.02 10.97
N GLU A 11 0.93 26.33 10.85
CA GLU A 11 0.98 24.88 10.83
C GLU A 11 0.49 24.31 12.16
N PRO A 12 -0.46 23.36 12.16
CA PRO A 12 -0.87 22.69 13.39
C PRO A 12 0.28 21.89 13.98
N ALA A 13 0.22 21.64 15.28
CA ALA A 13 1.17 20.75 15.93
C ALA A 13 1.11 19.36 15.27
N TYR A 14 2.29 18.73 15.11
CA TYR A 14 2.37 17.38 14.57
C TYR A 14 1.52 16.41 15.42
N PRO A 15 0.63 15.60 14.83
CA PRO A 15 -0.36 14.84 15.60
C PRO A 15 0.19 13.58 16.29
N GLY A 16 1.45 13.20 16.02
CA GLY A 16 2.08 11.98 16.53
C GLY A 16 3.42 12.21 17.21
N ASP A 17 4.09 11.12 17.55
CA ASP A 17 5.48 11.13 18.03
C ASP A 17 6.44 11.06 16.83
N LEU A 18 6.91 12.23 16.40
CA LEU A 18 7.77 12.37 15.24
C LEU A 18 9.09 11.59 15.37
N GLU A 19 9.64 11.45 16.57
CA GLU A 19 10.88 10.69 16.80
C GLU A 19 10.63 9.19 16.65
N MET A 20 9.57 8.69 17.24
CA MET A 20 9.15 7.30 17.11
C MET A 20 8.84 6.95 15.65
N GLU A 21 8.11 7.80 14.94
CA GLU A 21 7.77 7.59 13.55
C GLU A 21 9.00 7.61 12.62
N ARG A 22 10.00 8.45 12.91
CA ARG A 22 11.30 8.40 12.21
C ARG A 22 12.01 7.06 12.38
N ARG A 23 11.94 6.47 13.58
CA ARG A 23 12.51 5.15 13.86
C ARG A 23 11.75 4.06 13.11
N ILE A 24 10.43 4.06 13.17
CA ILE A 24 9.58 3.11 12.43
C ILE A 24 9.89 3.19 10.94
N ARG A 25 9.93 4.38 10.37
CA ARG A 25 10.28 4.62 8.97
C ARG A 25 11.65 4.05 8.59
N ALA A 26 12.65 4.23 9.43
CA ALA A 26 13.98 3.69 9.18
C ALA A 26 13.96 2.15 9.16
N ILE A 27 13.25 1.52 10.08
CA ILE A 27 13.09 0.05 10.15
C ILE A 27 12.37 -0.48 8.90
N ILE A 28 11.27 0.15 8.51
CA ILE A 28 10.50 -0.27 7.33
C ILE A 28 11.34 -0.16 6.05
N ARG A 29 12.03 0.96 5.85
CA ARG A 29 12.90 1.16 4.69
C ARG A 29 14.04 0.16 4.65
N TRP A 30 14.66 -0.12 5.78
CA TRP A 30 15.70 -1.13 5.89
C TRP A 30 15.17 -2.53 5.51
N ASN A 31 14.05 -2.94 6.09
CA ASN A 31 13.45 -4.24 5.82
C ASN A 31 13.01 -4.37 4.34
N ALA A 32 12.41 -3.34 3.76
CA ALA A 32 12.04 -3.33 2.36
C ALA A 32 13.26 -3.54 1.43
N MET A 33 14.37 -2.87 1.71
CA MET A 33 15.62 -3.08 1.00
C MET A 33 16.15 -4.51 1.19
N MET A 34 16.11 -5.03 2.42
CA MET A 34 16.61 -6.37 2.73
C MET A 34 15.80 -7.47 2.06
N ILE A 35 14.48 -7.35 1.94
CA ILE A 35 13.62 -8.27 1.20
C ILE A 35 14.14 -8.44 -0.23
N VAL A 36 14.34 -7.32 -0.94
CA VAL A 36 14.80 -7.32 -2.33
C VAL A 36 16.24 -7.84 -2.46
N LEU A 37 17.14 -7.40 -1.59
CA LEU A 37 18.56 -7.82 -1.62
C LEU A 37 18.72 -9.31 -1.30
N ARG A 38 17.96 -9.86 -0.35
CA ARG A 38 17.99 -11.28 -0.04
C ARG A 38 17.46 -12.13 -1.21
N ALA A 39 16.37 -11.70 -1.84
CA ALA A 39 15.85 -12.34 -3.05
C ALA A 39 16.90 -12.33 -4.17
N SER A 40 17.50 -11.19 -4.47
CA SER A 40 18.54 -11.07 -5.51
C SER A 40 19.81 -11.86 -5.22
N LYS A 41 20.12 -12.14 -3.95
CA LYS A 41 21.25 -13.00 -3.59
C LYS A 41 20.99 -14.48 -3.82
N LYS A 42 19.72 -14.90 -3.75
CA LYS A 42 19.32 -16.28 -4.04
C LYS A 42 19.33 -16.53 -5.54
N ASP A 43 18.75 -15.61 -6.30
CA ASP A 43 18.68 -15.64 -7.75
C ASP A 43 18.62 -14.18 -8.27
N LEU A 44 19.48 -13.83 -9.21
CA LEU A 44 19.55 -12.47 -9.78
C LEU A 44 18.24 -12.07 -10.47
N ASP A 45 17.48 -13.03 -11.00
CA ASP A 45 16.23 -12.79 -11.68
C ASP A 45 15.06 -12.52 -10.71
N LEU A 46 15.20 -12.87 -9.44
CA LEU A 46 14.15 -12.61 -8.45
C LEU A 46 13.98 -11.14 -8.13
N GLY A 47 15.03 -10.39 -7.91
CA GLY A 47 15.06 -8.92 -7.76
C GLY A 47 13.85 -8.29 -7.06
N GLY A 48 13.60 -7.02 -7.36
CA GLY A 48 12.44 -6.26 -6.87
C GLY A 48 12.61 -4.75 -7.10
N HIS A 49 11.54 -3.98 -6.87
CA HIS A 49 11.51 -2.56 -7.13
C HIS A 49 11.73 -1.75 -5.84
N MET A 50 12.96 -1.32 -5.59
CA MET A 50 13.30 -0.51 -4.42
C MET A 50 13.02 0.97 -4.64
N SER A 51 13.28 1.50 -5.84
CA SER A 51 13.13 2.93 -6.15
C SER A 51 11.68 3.39 -6.07
N SER A 52 10.74 2.59 -6.56
CA SER A 52 9.30 2.88 -6.48
C SER A 52 8.84 3.04 -5.04
N PHE A 53 9.26 2.13 -4.15
CA PHE A 53 8.96 2.27 -2.73
C PHE A 53 9.70 3.46 -2.10
N ALA A 54 10.97 3.67 -2.43
CA ALA A 54 11.75 4.77 -1.85
C ALA A 54 11.13 6.14 -2.13
N SER A 55 10.58 6.35 -3.34
CA SER A 55 9.91 7.60 -3.72
C SER A 55 8.58 7.83 -2.99
N SER A 56 7.84 6.77 -2.69
CA SER A 56 6.52 6.84 -2.07
C SER A 56 6.50 6.53 -0.56
N ALA A 57 7.63 6.10 0.02
CA ALA A 57 7.70 5.61 1.39
C ALA A 57 7.16 6.58 2.43
N THR A 58 7.40 7.88 2.28
CA THR A 58 6.90 8.89 3.22
C THR A 58 5.38 9.04 3.15
N ILE A 59 4.80 8.97 1.93
CA ILE A 59 3.34 9.04 1.75
C ILE A 59 2.68 7.86 2.46
N TYR A 60 3.15 6.64 2.20
CA TYR A 60 2.62 5.45 2.87
C TYR A 60 2.75 5.51 4.38
N GLU A 61 3.88 5.99 4.88
CA GLU A 61 4.11 6.11 6.31
C GLU A 61 3.10 7.05 6.98
N VAL A 62 2.94 8.24 6.42
CA VAL A 62 1.97 9.21 6.90
C VAL A 62 0.55 8.66 6.82
N CYS A 63 0.19 8.01 5.73
CA CYS A 63 -1.13 7.41 5.56
C CYS A 63 -1.39 6.30 6.60
N TYR A 64 -0.44 5.41 6.81
CA TYR A 64 -0.58 4.35 7.82
C TYR A 64 -0.66 4.87 9.26
N ASN A 65 0.09 5.94 9.56
CA ASN A 65 0.16 6.44 10.93
C ASN A 65 -1.01 7.38 11.28
N HIS A 66 -1.59 8.08 10.28
CA HIS A 66 -2.51 9.19 10.56
C HIS A 66 -3.82 9.17 9.78
N PHE A 67 -3.92 8.42 8.67
CA PHE A 67 -5.07 8.52 7.78
C PHE A 67 -5.84 7.21 7.62
N PHE A 68 -5.17 6.09 7.38
CA PHE A 68 -5.87 4.82 7.16
C PHE A 68 -6.56 4.33 8.41
N ARG A 69 -7.83 3.99 8.28
CA ARG A 69 -8.66 3.44 9.35
C ARG A 69 -8.82 1.94 9.14
N ALA A 70 -8.42 1.18 10.16
CA ALA A 70 -8.59 -0.26 10.16
C ALA A 70 -10.07 -0.64 10.28
N ARG A 71 -10.41 -1.82 9.80
CA ARG A 71 -11.74 -2.40 9.98
C ARG A 71 -12.07 -2.53 11.46
N SER A 72 -13.27 -2.13 11.85
CA SER A 72 -13.86 -2.29 13.19
C SER A 72 -15.17 -3.10 13.10
N GLU A 73 -15.77 -3.39 14.24
CA GLU A 73 -17.10 -4.03 14.27
C GLU A 73 -18.21 -3.18 13.64
N LYS A 74 -18.04 -1.87 13.65
CA LYS A 74 -19.04 -0.91 13.16
C LYS A 74 -18.75 -0.40 11.76
N ASP A 75 -17.48 -0.40 11.37
CA ASP A 75 -17.01 0.20 10.12
C ASP A 75 -16.16 -0.82 9.35
N GLY A 76 -16.37 -0.88 8.04
CA GLY A 76 -15.61 -1.76 7.15
C GLY A 76 -14.14 -1.40 6.98
N GLY A 77 -13.71 -0.26 7.51
CA GLY A 77 -12.37 0.31 7.32
C GLY A 77 -12.13 0.86 5.91
N ASP A 78 -11.03 1.56 5.73
CA ASP A 78 -10.67 2.14 4.44
C ASP A 78 -10.16 1.07 3.48
N LEU A 79 -10.36 1.30 2.19
CA LEU A 79 -9.99 0.40 1.11
C LEU A 79 -8.81 0.99 0.36
N VAL A 80 -7.67 0.29 0.36
CA VAL A 80 -6.43 0.82 -0.21
C VAL A 80 -5.98 0.00 -1.42
N TYR A 81 -5.86 0.66 -2.55
CA TYR A 81 -5.30 0.11 -3.78
C TYR A 81 -3.82 0.51 -3.85
N PHE A 82 -2.96 -0.38 -3.40
CA PHE A 82 -1.52 -0.17 -3.40
C PHE A 82 -0.95 -0.29 -4.80
N GLN A 83 0.00 0.56 -5.16
CA GLN A 83 0.79 0.36 -6.36
C GLN A 83 1.54 -0.98 -6.27
N GLY A 84 1.43 -1.83 -7.30
CA GLY A 84 2.00 -3.18 -7.25
C GLY A 84 3.50 -3.22 -6.97
N HIS A 85 4.26 -2.29 -7.53
CA HIS A 85 5.72 -2.22 -7.38
C HIS A 85 6.21 -1.94 -5.95
N ILE A 86 5.39 -1.36 -5.09
CA ILE A 86 5.80 -0.99 -3.73
C ILE A 86 5.59 -2.10 -2.71
N SER A 87 5.16 -3.29 -3.12
CA SER A 87 4.86 -4.41 -2.23
C SER A 87 5.96 -4.73 -1.21
N PRO A 88 7.28 -4.63 -1.50
CA PRO A 88 8.31 -4.82 -0.49
C PRO A 88 8.16 -3.91 0.73
N GLY A 89 7.73 -2.67 0.54
CA GLY A 89 7.48 -1.72 1.63
C GLY A 89 6.27 -2.11 2.49
N ILE A 90 5.20 -2.59 1.86
CA ILE A 90 4.00 -3.05 2.56
C ILE A 90 4.31 -4.32 3.35
N TYR A 91 5.06 -5.26 2.78
CA TYR A 91 5.51 -6.46 3.50
C TYR A 91 6.45 -6.12 4.66
N ALA A 92 7.35 -5.16 4.48
CA ALA A 92 8.23 -4.68 5.53
C ALA A 92 7.45 -4.07 6.71
N ARG A 93 6.39 -3.30 6.41
CA ARG A 93 5.48 -2.77 7.42
C ARG A 93 4.73 -3.89 8.14
N ALA A 94 4.13 -4.80 7.42
CA ALA A 94 3.40 -5.94 7.97
C ALA A 94 4.30 -6.86 8.82
N PHE A 95 5.55 -7.02 8.44
CA PHE A 95 6.54 -7.75 9.25
C PHE A 95 6.83 -7.01 10.57
N ALA A 96 7.04 -5.70 10.52
CA ALA A 96 7.25 -4.90 11.74
C ALA A 96 6.02 -4.94 12.68
N GLU A 97 4.82 -5.14 12.14
CA GLU A 97 3.57 -5.32 12.89
C GLU A 97 3.34 -6.77 13.35
N GLY A 98 4.25 -7.70 13.06
CA GLY A 98 4.14 -9.12 13.44
C GLY A 98 3.13 -9.93 12.60
N ARG A 99 2.68 -9.43 11.46
CA ARG A 99 1.72 -10.07 10.56
C ARG A 99 2.36 -11.02 9.54
N LEU A 100 3.65 -10.89 9.30
CA LEU A 100 4.43 -11.76 8.43
C LEU A 100 5.65 -12.29 9.15
N THR A 101 6.13 -13.45 8.72
CA THR A 101 7.32 -14.10 9.28
C THR A 101 8.56 -13.80 8.44
N GLU A 102 9.76 -13.99 9.02
CA GLU A 102 11.03 -13.87 8.30
C GLU A 102 11.10 -14.86 7.15
N GLU A 103 10.60 -16.10 7.33
CA GLU A 103 10.57 -17.13 6.27
C GLU A 103 9.76 -16.66 5.06
N GLN A 104 8.61 -16.04 5.29
CA GLN A 104 7.80 -15.48 4.21
C GLN A 104 8.54 -14.39 3.45
N LEU A 105 9.21 -13.47 4.16
CA LEU A 105 10.01 -12.41 3.53
C LEU A 105 11.20 -12.98 2.75
N ASP A 106 11.88 -13.99 3.29
CA ASP A 106 13.01 -14.64 2.63
C ASP A 106 12.60 -15.35 1.33
N ASN A 107 11.33 -15.74 1.22
CA ASN A 107 10.77 -16.34 0.01
C ASN A 107 9.98 -15.34 -0.85
N PHE A 108 10.34 -14.07 -0.83
CA PHE A 108 9.77 -13.05 -1.70
C PHE A 108 9.92 -13.44 -3.19
N ARG A 109 8.82 -13.34 -3.95
CA ARG A 109 8.68 -13.74 -5.35
C ARG A 109 8.87 -15.26 -5.60
N GLN A 110 8.67 -16.08 -4.58
CA GLN A 110 8.77 -17.54 -4.64
C GLN A 110 7.46 -18.19 -4.16
N GLU A 111 6.35 -17.62 -4.54
CA GLU A 111 5.01 -18.02 -4.12
C GLU A 111 4.52 -19.33 -4.76
N VAL A 112 5.14 -19.78 -5.85
CA VAL A 112 4.71 -20.98 -6.62
C VAL A 112 4.62 -22.23 -5.74
N ASP A 113 5.53 -22.38 -4.80
CA ASP A 113 5.55 -23.51 -3.87
C ASP A 113 4.71 -23.28 -2.60
N GLY A 114 3.93 -22.20 -2.56
CA GLY A 114 3.04 -21.86 -1.44
C GLY A 114 3.74 -21.36 -0.17
N LYS A 115 5.05 -21.12 -0.20
CA LYS A 115 5.84 -20.68 0.95
C LYS A 115 6.24 -19.22 0.91
N GLY A 116 6.14 -18.61 -0.26
CA GLY A 116 6.59 -17.25 -0.51
C GLY A 116 5.46 -16.25 -0.57
N ILE A 117 5.86 -15.00 -0.71
CA ILE A 117 4.96 -13.86 -0.92
C ILE A 117 5.14 -13.26 -2.31
N PRO A 118 4.06 -12.88 -2.99
CA PRO A 118 4.11 -12.43 -4.37
C PRO A 118 4.69 -11.02 -4.50
N SER A 119 5.24 -10.71 -5.68
CA SER A 119 5.70 -9.37 -6.02
C SER A 119 4.54 -8.38 -6.13
N TYR A 120 3.41 -8.83 -6.67
CA TYR A 120 2.22 -8.00 -6.86
C TYR A 120 1.09 -8.42 -5.92
N PRO A 121 0.36 -7.45 -5.36
CA PRO A 121 -0.83 -7.72 -4.55
C PRO A 121 -1.84 -8.58 -5.29
N HIS A 122 -2.24 -9.71 -4.72
CA HIS A 122 -3.29 -10.54 -5.28
C HIS A 122 -3.99 -11.39 -4.21
N PRO A 123 -5.32 -11.24 -4.02
CA PRO A 123 -6.08 -11.98 -3.03
C PRO A 123 -6.03 -13.50 -3.21
N LYS A 124 -5.84 -13.98 -4.45
CA LYS A 124 -5.72 -15.41 -4.74
C LYS A 124 -4.45 -16.03 -4.16
N LEU A 125 -3.37 -15.24 -4.09
CA LEU A 125 -2.06 -15.68 -3.59
C LEU A 125 -1.94 -15.47 -2.08
N MET A 126 -2.58 -14.43 -1.55
CA MET A 126 -2.59 -14.11 -0.12
C MET A 126 -3.99 -13.63 0.30
N PRO A 127 -4.98 -14.52 0.45
CA PRO A 127 -6.38 -14.15 0.67
C PRO A 127 -6.62 -13.43 2.01
N GLU A 128 -5.83 -13.75 3.03
CA GLU A 128 -5.94 -13.10 4.35
C GLU A 128 -5.15 -11.78 4.45
N PHE A 129 -4.43 -11.42 3.38
CA PHE A 129 -3.56 -10.24 3.39
C PHE A 129 -4.00 -9.17 2.39
N TRP A 130 -4.19 -9.55 1.13
CA TRP A 130 -4.56 -8.62 0.06
C TRP A 130 -6.06 -8.60 -0.18
N GLN A 131 -6.66 -7.42 -0.20
CA GLN A 131 -8.08 -7.24 -0.54
C GLN A 131 -8.29 -7.12 -2.06
N PHE A 132 -7.35 -6.49 -2.75
CA PHE A 132 -7.47 -6.18 -4.18
C PHE A 132 -6.25 -6.65 -4.95
N PRO A 133 -6.44 -7.15 -6.19
CA PRO A 133 -5.33 -7.36 -7.10
C PRO A 133 -4.91 -6.00 -7.68
N THR A 134 -3.63 -5.68 -7.60
CA THR A 134 -3.08 -4.45 -8.20
C THR A 134 -1.84 -4.76 -9.01
N VAL A 135 -1.75 -4.11 -10.15
CA VAL A 135 -0.60 -4.10 -11.07
C VAL A 135 -0.43 -2.68 -11.59
N SER A 136 0.67 -2.40 -12.29
CA SER A 136 0.99 -1.05 -12.75
C SER A 136 0.52 -0.79 -14.19
N MET A 137 -0.65 -1.28 -14.57
CA MET A 137 -1.19 -1.22 -15.95
C MET A 137 -2.55 -0.50 -16.01
N GLY A 138 -2.78 0.48 -15.14
CA GLY A 138 -3.98 1.30 -15.14
C GLY A 138 -5.24 0.65 -14.56
N LEU A 139 -5.20 -0.62 -14.17
CA LEU A 139 -6.36 -1.32 -13.61
C LEU A 139 -6.66 -0.91 -12.15
N GLY A 140 -5.66 -0.51 -11.39
CA GLY A 140 -5.83 -0.02 -10.02
C GLY A 140 -6.78 1.17 -9.94
N PRO A 141 -6.55 2.26 -10.69
CA PRO A 141 -7.41 3.44 -10.71
C PRO A 141 -8.85 3.12 -11.06
N ILE A 142 -9.07 2.40 -12.16
CA ILE A 142 -10.42 2.08 -12.61
C ILE A 142 -11.17 1.19 -11.60
N ALA A 143 -10.48 0.21 -11.01
CA ALA A 143 -11.06 -0.65 -9.99
C ALA A 143 -11.42 0.15 -8.72
N ALA A 144 -10.58 1.08 -8.30
CA ALA A 144 -10.85 1.96 -7.17
C ALA A 144 -12.08 2.85 -7.39
N ILE A 145 -12.23 3.42 -8.59
CA ILE A 145 -13.40 4.22 -8.96
C ILE A 145 -14.68 3.37 -8.93
N TYR A 146 -14.67 2.18 -9.51
CA TYR A 146 -15.82 1.29 -9.46
C TYR A 146 -16.16 0.84 -8.05
N GLN A 147 -15.16 0.58 -7.22
CA GLN A 147 -15.36 0.25 -5.81
C GLN A 147 -16.02 1.41 -5.05
N ALA A 148 -15.54 2.63 -5.23
CA ALA A 148 -16.12 3.81 -4.61
C ALA A 148 -17.60 4.02 -5.04
N ARG A 149 -17.89 3.84 -6.32
CA ARG A 149 -19.28 3.88 -6.83
C ARG A 149 -20.15 2.78 -6.23
N PHE A 150 -19.60 1.59 -6.03
CA PHE A 150 -20.32 0.48 -5.42
C PHE A 150 -20.61 0.75 -3.94
N LEU A 151 -19.66 1.29 -3.18
CA LEU A 151 -19.89 1.70 -1.79
C LEU A 151 -21.01 2.73 -1.70
N LYS A 152 -20.98 3.75 -2.58
CA LYS A 152 -22.06 4.74 -2.66
C LYS A 152 -23.40 4.09 -2.98
N TYR A 153 -23.45 3.16 -3.95
CA TYR A 153 -24.67 2.43 -4.27
C TYR A 153 -25.24 1.67 -3.06
N LEU A 154 -24.38 0.99 -2.29
CA LEU A 154 -24.82 0.26 -1.09
C LEU A 154 -25.46 1.19 -0.05
N THR A 155 -24.83 2.35 0.17
CA THR A 155 -25.36 3.38 1.09
C THR A 155 -26.68 3.97 0.57
N ASP A 156 -26.72 4.39 -0.68
CA ASP A 156 -27.92 5.01 -1.29
C ASP A 156 -29.13 4.03 -1.33
N ARG A 157 -28.86 2.73 -1.41
CA ARG A 157 -29.89 1.68 -1.36
C ARG A 157 -30.25 1.24 0.06
N GLY A 158 -29.59 1.75 1.08
CA GLY A 158 -29.79 1.32 2.48
C GLY A 158 -29.41 -0.14 2.75
N ILE A 159 -28.56 -0.75 1.90
CA ILE A 159 -28.10 -2.13 2.06
C ILE A 159 -27.01 -2.19 3.13
N LYS A 160 -26.09 -1.24 3.08
CA LYS A 160 -24.98 -1.09 4.04
C LYS A 160 -24.58 0.37 4.08
N ASP A 161 -24.39 0.91 5.29
CA ASP A 161 -23.79 2.22 5.44
C ASP A 161 -22.28 2.14 5.22
N CYS A 162 -21.80 2.80 4.18
CA CYS A 162 -20.40 2.93 3.81
C CYS A 162 -19.98 4.40 3.73
N SER A 163 -20.75 5.32 4.34
CA SER A 163 -20.52 6.77 4.24
C SER A 163 -19.17 7.20 4.78
N GLU A 164 -18.65 6.50 5.77
CA GLU A 164 -17.37 6.78 6.41
C GLU A 164 -16.18 6.03 5.76
N GLN A 165 -16.43 5.12 4.84
CA GLN A 165 -15.35 4.38 4.17
C GLN A 165 -14.74 5.20 3.04
N THR A 166 -13.41 5.30 2.99
CA THR A 166 -12.69 5.87 1.86
C THR A 166 -12.11 4.77 0.96
N GLY A 167 -11.86 5.13 -0.29
CA GLY A 167 -11.14 4.31 -1.25
C GLY A 167 -9.91 5.08 -1.73
N ASP A 168 -8.74 4.67 -1.28
CA ASP A 168 -7.48 5.31 -1.58
C ASP A 168 -6.71 4.54 -2.65
N ALA A 169 -6.26 5.21 -3.71
CA ALA A 169 -5.48 4.59 -4.78
C ALA A 169 -4.11 5.26 -4.91
N PHE A 170 -3.06 4.45 -4.95
CA PHE A 170 -1.69 4.89 -5.12
C PHE A 170 -1.17 4.47 -6.48
N LEU A 171 -0.73 5.44 -7.26
CA LEU A 171 -0.42 5.29 -8.68
C LEU A 171 0.98 5.80 -8.97
N GLY A 172 1.65 5.16 -9.93
CA GLY A 172 2.85 5.71 -10.54
C GLY A 172 2.48 6.67 -11.68
N ASP A 173 3.37 7.59 -12.00
CA ASP A 173 3.23 8.52 -13.11
C ASP A 173 3.04 7.79 -14.46
N GLY A 174 3.86 6.76 -14.70
CA GLY A 174 3.73 5.94 -15.90
C GLY A 174 2.41 5.15 -15.97
N GLU A 175 1.86 4.74 -14.84
CA GLU A 175 0.57 4.07 -14.77
C GLU A 175 -0.58 4.99 -15.20
N MET A 176 -0.45 6.28 -14.94
CA MET A 176 -1.44 7.28 -15.37
C MET A 176 -1.44 7.54 -16.88
N ASP A 177 -0.43 7.06 -17.60
CA ASP A 177 -0.38 7.13 -19.06
C ASP A 177 -1.07 5.94 -19.75
N GLU A 178 -1.40 4.90 -19.00
CA GLU A 178 -2.14 3.76 -19.52
C GLU A 178 -3.56 4.16 -19.97
N PRO A 179 -4.06 3.57 -21.09
CA PRO A 179 -5.39 3.87 -21.60
C PRO A 179 -6.51 3.62 -20.58
N GLU A 180 -6.37 2.58 -19.76
CA GLU A 180 -7.32 2.23 -18.71
C GLU A 180 -7.40 3.30 -17.62
N ALA A 181 -6.26 3.85 -17.22
CA ALA A 181 -6.23 4.94 -16.25
C ALA A 181 -6.82 6.23 -16.81
N LYS A 182 -6.54 6.55 -18.08
CA LYS A 182 -7.10 7.74 -18.76
C LYS A 182 -8.59 7.63 -19.06
N GLY A 183 -9.08 6.41 -19.22
CA GLY A 183 -10.51 6.14 -19.47
C GLY A 183 -11.37 6.14 -18.22
N ALA A 184 -10.78 6.08 -17.05
CA ALA A 184 -11.49 6.06 -15.78
C ALA A 184 -11.87 7.47 -15.32
#